data_67ca659f33368cde603a0d788d6a62fa
#
_entry.id   67ca659f33368cde603a0d788d6a62fa
#
_cell.length_a   1.000
_cell.length_b   1.000
_cell.length_c   1.000
_cell.angle_alpha   90.00
_cell.angle_beta   90.00
_cell.angle_gamma   90.00
#
_symmetry.space_group_name_H-M   'P 1'
#
loop_
_entity.id
_entity.type
_entity.pdbx_description
1 polymer ?
#
loop_
_entity_poly.entity_id
_entity_poly.type
_entity_poly.pdbx_seq_one_letter_code
_entity_poly.pdbx_strand_id
1 'polypeptide(L)'
;MQLPVQTFVLEMDVNRSMEPMIRESVEKSVDSYNMQFVTGSSHGDYISDARTLMLVSKSELLSAARSYIASSRIIMYGLCLVLLFMGSMNYFHVIVTGYTVRKKEFSVMQNIGMTTRQLKKMTRMEGIFYGLIVGVLVLTVGSGVLGAVAVVMKSRVGYFRFVYPWRELIGVLLILGGLCVAIPEGVFRRMRKNREIERGF
;
A
#
# COMPACT_ATOMS: atom_id res chain seq x y z
N MET A 1 -51.11 -1.75 -19.22
CA MET A 1 -50.93 -2.81 -18.21
C MET A 1 -49.48 -3.25 -18.35
N GLN A 2 -48.59 -2.72 -17.53
CA GLN A 2 -47.15 -3.09 -17.56
C GLN A 2 -47.01 -4.41 -16.78
N LEU A 3 -46.62 -5.45 -17.48
CA LEU A 3 -46.26 -6.73 -16.84
C LEU A 3 -44.95 -6.49 -16.02
N PRO A 4 -44.86 -7.02 -14.80
CA PRO A 4 -43.65 -6.90 -14.02
C PRO A 4 -42.51 -7.59 -14.78
N VAL A 5 -41.39 -6.89 -15.00
CA VAL A 5 -40.17 -7.45 -15.57
C VAL A 5 -39.64 -8.49 -14.58
N GLN A 6 -39.86 -9.78 -14.90
CA GLN A 6 -39.24 -10.84 -14.12
C GLN A 6 -37.82 -11.03 -14.59
N THR A 7 -36.87 -10.68 -13.73
CA THR A 7 -35.45 -10.92 -13.97
C THR A 7 -35.17 -12.40 -13.64
N PHE A 8 -34.90 -13.20 -14.66
CA PHE A 8 -34.43 -14.56 -14.47
C PHE A 8 -32.92 -14.57 -14.33
N VAL A 9 -32.44 -15.11 -13.21
CA VAL A 9 -31.02 -15.35 -13.01
C VAL A 9 -30.80 -16.85 -13.03
N LEU A 10 -30.05 -17.34 -14.00
CA LEU A 10 -29.61 -18.72 -14.06
C LEU A 10 -28.17 -18.80 -13.57
N GLU A 11 -27.97 -19.43 -12.43
CA GLU A 11 -26.63 -19.68 -11.87
C GLU A 11 -26.21 -21.12 -12.17
N MET A 12 -25.07 -21.31 -12.82
CA MET A 12 -24.49 -22.61 -13.08
C MET A 12 -23.13 -22.73 -12.39
N ASP A 13 -22.95 -23.74 -11.57
CA ASP A 13 -21.65 -24.09 -10.99
C ASP A 13 -20.94 -25.09 -11.91
N VAL A 14 -19.80 -24.67 -12.45
CA VAL A 14 -19.03 -25.43 -13.44
C VAL A 14 -17.63 -25.67 -12.92
N ASN A 15 -17.09 -26.87 -13.17
CA ASN A 15 -15.71 -27.18 -12.80
C ASN A 15 -14.74 -26.29 -13.60
N ARG A 16 -13.73 -25.74 -12.90
CA ARG A 16 -12.74 -24.79 -13.45
C ARG A 16 -12.09 -25.23 -14.74
N SER A 17 -11.89 -26.53 -14.93
CA SER A 17 -11.26 -27.07 -16.16
C SER A 17 -12.16 -27.02 -17.38
N MET A 18 -13.49 -27.04 -17.18
CA MET A 18 -14.49 -27.05 -18.26
C MET A 18 -15.11 -25.66 -18.50
N GLU A 19 -14.87 -24.72 -17.60
CA GLU A 19 -15.44 -23.37 -17.66
C GLU A 19 -15.22 -22.67 -19.02
N PRO A 20 -14.01 -22.67 -19.64
CA PRO A 20 -13.79 -21.96 -20.91
C PRO A 20 -14.60 -22.57 -22.07
N MET A 21 -14.73 -23.89 -22.12
CA MET A 21 -15.47 -24.59 -23.17
C MET A 21 -16.98 -24.35 -23.05
N ILE A 22 -17.52 -24.47 -21.84
CA ILE A 22 -18.94 -24.25 -21.57
C ILE A 22 -19.29 -22.79 -21.80
N ARG A 23 -18.42 -21.87 -21.37
CA ARG A 23 -18.59 -20.44 -21.61
C ARG A 23 -18.72 -20.13 -23.09
N GLU A 24 -17.82 -20.60 -23.93
CA GLU A 24 -17.87 -20.36 -25.38
C GLU A 24 -19.19 -20.88 -26.00
N SER A 25 -19.66 -22.04 -25.56
CA SER A 25 -20.91 -22.61 -26.04
C SER A 25 -22.12 -21.79 -25.60
N VAL A 26 -22.13 -21.33 -24.34
CA VAL A 26 -23.23 -20.50 -23.79
C VAL A 26 -23.20 -19.10 -24.39
N GLU A 27 -22.04 -18.51 -24.60
CA GLU A 27 -21.86 -17.20 -25.23
C GLU A 27 -22.42 -17.20 -26.64
N LYS A 28 -22.10 -18.21 -27.46
CA LYS A 28 -22.70 -18.38 -28.80
C LYS A 28 -24.24 -18.48 -28.77
N SER A 29 -24.77 -19.18 -27.77
CA SER A 29 -26.20 -19.33 -27.61
C SER A 29 -26.87 -18.02 -27.16
N VAL A 30 -26.25 -17.28 -26.24
CA VAL A 30 -26.69 -15.97 -25.77
C VAL A 30 -26.65 -14.95 -26.91
N ASP A 31 -25.58 -14.93 -27.68
CA ASP A 31 -25.43 -14.01 -28.81
C ASP A 31 -26.44 -14.30 -29.91
N SER A 32 -26.67 -15.57 -30.24
CA SER A 32 -27.71 -15.94 -31.22
C SER A 32 -29.09 -15.54 -30.75
N TYR A 33 -29.39 -15.68 -29.46
CA TYR A 33 -30.66 -15.22 -28.87
C TYR A 33 -30.78 -13.70 -28.91
N ASN A 34 -29.76 -12.98 -28.49
CA ASN A 34 -29.75 -11.51 -28.49
C ASN A 34 -29.86 -10.93 -29.92
N MET A 35 -29.22 -11.56 -30.92
CA MET A 35 -29.33 -11.14 -32.32
C MET A 35 -30.76 -11.21 -32.87
N GLN A 36 -31.59 -12.11 -32.39
CA GLN A 36 -33.00 -12.18 -32.79
C GLN A 36 -33.81 -10.94 -32.40
N PHE A 37 -33.39 -10.28 -31.32
CA PHE A 37 -34.06 -9.06 -30.84
C PHE A 37 -33.45 -7.78 -31.45
N VAL A 38 -32.16 -7.78 -31.77
CA VAL A 38 -31.50 -6.64 -32.43
C VAL A 38 -31.99 -6.45 -33.87
N THR A 39 -32.27 -7.54 -34.59
CA THR A 39 -32.71 -7.49 -35.99
C THR A 39 -34.18 -7.01 -36.14
N GLY A 40 -34.97 -7.03 -35.06
CA GLY A 40 -36.40 -6.62 -35.07
C GLY A 40 -36.65 -5.13 -34.81
N SER A 41 -35.67 -4.35 -34.32
CA SER A 41 -35.84 -2.95 -33.97
C SER A 41 -35.28 -2.00 -35.04
N SER A 42 -36.09 -1.79 -36.08
CA SER A 42 -35.82 -0.86 -37.18
C SER A 42 -36.24 0.59 -36.83
N HIS A 43 -35.98 1.06 -35.63
CA HIS A 43 -36.06 2.48 -35.29
C HIS A 43 -35.24 2.77 -34.01
N GLY A 44 -34.43 3.78 -34.10
CA GLY A 44 -33.41 4.22 -33.14
C GLY A 44 -33.85 4.56 -31.71
N ASP A 45 -34.59 3.69 -31.10
CA ASP A 45 -34.95 3.80 -29.68
C ASP A 45 -34.02 2.89 -28.88
N TYR A 46 -33.07 3.50 -28.16
CA TYR A 46 -32.18 2.84 -27.17
C TYR A 46 -32.98 2.41 -25.93
N ILE A 47 -34.08 1.69 -26.15
CA ILE A 47 -34.67 0.95 -25.05
C ILE A 47 -33.77 -0.25 -24.84
N SER A 48 -33.04 -0.24 -23.73
CA SER A 48 -32.39 -1.43 -23.18
C SER A 48 -33.50 -2.47 -22.99
N ASP A 49 -33.69 -3.29 -24.03
CA ASP A 49 -34.79 -4.23 -24.03
C ASP A 49 -34.55 -5.19 -22.87
N ALA A 50 -35.46 -5.22 -21.91
CA ALA A 50 -35.40 -6.08 -20.74
C ALA A 50 -35.34 -7.59 -21.09
N ARG A 51 -35.19 -7.91 -22.37
CA ARG A 51 -35.12 -9.25 -22.95
C ARG A 51 -33.74 -9.71 -23.32
N THR A 52 -32.73 -8.84 -23.27
CA THR A 52 -31.36 -9.23 -23.56
C THR A 52 -30.76 -10.06 -22.41
N LEU A 53 -30.14 -11.18 -22.79
CA LEU A 53 -29.43 -12.03 -21.83
C LEU A 53 -28.00 -11.53 -21.68
N MET A 54 -27.52 -11.44 -20.42
CA MET A 54 -26.16 -11.09 -20.10
C MET A 54 -25.46 -12.28 -19.46
N LEU A 55 -24.37 -12.73 -20.08
CA LEU A 55 -23.52 -13.77 -19.51
C LEU A 55 -22.45 -13.12 -18.65
N VAL A 56 -22.39 -13.52 -17.39
CA VAL A 56 -21.36 -13.04 -16.46
C VAL A 56 -20.59 -14.24 -15.91
N SER A 57 -19.33 -14.36 -16.29
CA SER A 57 -18.45 -15.39 -15.77
C SER A 57 -17.77 -14.94 -14.48
N LYS A 58 -17.81 -15.80 -13.45
CA LYS A 58 -17.13 -15.56 -12.17
C LYS A 58 -15.61 -15.43 -12.34
N SER A 59 -15.01 -16.22 -13.23
CA SER A 59 -13.57 -16.18 -13.50
C SER A 59 -13.16 -14.84 -14.12
N GLU A 60 -13.97 -14.29 -15.02
CA GLU A 60 -13.73 -13.02 -15.67
C GLU A 60 -13.86 -11.86 -14.68
N LEU A 61 -14.91 -11.84 -13.88
CA LEU A 61 -15.06 -10.84 -12.81
C LEU A 61 -13.89 -10.89 -11.83
N LEU A 62 -13.45 -12.10 -11.45
CA LEU A 62 -12.28 -12.25 -10.57
C LEU A 62 -10.98 -11.81 -11.25
N SER A 63 -10.80 -12.07 -12.54
CA SER A 63 -9.61 -11.62 -13.27
C SER A 63 -9.58 -10.11 -13.43
N ALA A 64 -10.70 -9.49 -13.78
CA ALA A 64 -10.86 -8.04 -13.87
C ALA A 64 -10.62 -7.37 -12.50
N ALA A 65 -11.21 -7.92 -11.44
CA ALA A 65 -10.99 -7.43 -10.08
C ALA A 65 -9.51 -7.55 -9.66
N ARG A 66 -8.85 -8.68 -9.99
CA ARG A 66 -7.42 -8.87 -9.70
C ARG A 66 -6.54 -7.89 -10.46
N SER A 67 -6.80 -7.64 -11.73
CA SER A 67 -6.02 -6.68 -12.52
C SER A 67 -6.20 -5.25 -12.01
N TYR A 68 -7.42 -4.87 -11.64
CA TYR A 68 -7.71 -3.57 -11.02
C TYR A 68 -6.98 -3.40 -9.68
N ILE A 69 -7.04 -4.43 -8.82
CA ILE A 69 -6.33 -4.42 -7.53
C ILE A 69 -4.81 -4.37 -7.74
N ALA A 70 -4.28 -5.10 -8.74
CA ALA A 70 -2.86 -5.09 -9.04
C ALA A 70 -2.37 -3.70 -9.51
N SER A 71 -3.11 -3.05 -10.40
CA SER A 71 -2.81 -1.69 -10.87
C SER A 71 -2.87 -0.67 -9.74
N SER A 72 -3.91 -0.71 -8.91
CA SER A 72 -4.04 0.16 -7.74
C SER A 72 -2.90 -0.06 -6.74
N ARG A 73 -2.47 -1.30 -6.55
CA ARG A 73 -1.36 -1.67 -5.66
C ARG A 73 -0.04 -1.06 -6.13
N ILE A 74 0.25 -1.09 -7.43
CA ILE A 74 1.47 -0.49 -8.00
C ILE A 74 1.52 1.01 -7.72
N ILE A 75 0.42 1.72 -7.95
CA ILE A 75 0.31 3.15 -7.68
C ILE A 75 0.52 3.45 -6.19
N MET A 76 -0.11 2.67 -5.32
CA MET A 76 0.02 2.84 -3.86
C MET A 76 1.45 2.59 -3.39
N TYR A 77 2.13 1.55 -3.88
CA TYR A 77 3.53 1.30 -3.54
C TYR A 77 4.46 2.41 -4.06
N GLY A 78 4.21 2.93 -5.25
CA GLY A 78 4.95 4.07 -5.79
C GLY A 78 4.83 5.29 -4.89
N LEU A 79 3.61 5.63 -4.46
CA LEU A 79 3.36 6.74 -3.54
C LEU A 79 4.04 6.51 -2.19
N CYS A 80 3.92 5.31 -1.61
CA CYS A 80 4.59 4.96 -0.36
C CYS A 80 6.11 5.09 -0.45
N LEU A 81 6.72 4.70 -1.59
CA LEU A 81 8.15 4.83 -1.81
C LEU A 81 8.60 6.29 -1.84
N VAL A 82 7.86 7.17 -2.52
CA VAL A 82 8.12 8.62 -2.53
C VAL A 82 8.04 9.20 -1.13
N LEU A 83 6.98 8.88 -0.36
CA LEU A 83 6.83 9.35 1.01
C LEU A 83 7.95 8.84 1.93
N LEU A 84 8.36 7.57 1.77
CA LEU A 84 9.49 6.99 2.50
C LEU A 84 10.79 7.75 2.21
N PHE A 85 11.04 8.07 0.94
CA PHE A 85 12.22 8.84 0.54
C PHE A 85 12.22 10.25 1.13
N MET A 86 11.08 10.96 1.04
CA MET A 86 10.93 12.29 1.64
C MET A 86 11.13 12.26 3.16
N GLY A 87 10.53 11.30 3.85
CA GLY A 87 10.69 11.12 5.29
C GLY A 87 12.14 10.82 5.68
N SER A 88 12.81 9.95 4.93
CA SER A 88 14.21 9.60 5.15
C SER A 88 15.13 10.81 4.95
N MET A 89 14.87 11.63 3.94
CA MET A 89 15.63 12.85 3.67
C MET A 89 15.44 13.90 4.76
N ASN A 90 14.21 14.08 5.22
CA ASN A 90 13.91 14.95 6.36
C ASN A 90 14.64 14.49 7.63
N TYR A 91 14.58 13.20 7.95
CA TYR A 91 15.30 12.63 9.09
C TYR A 91 16.81 12.81 8.98
N PHE A 92 17.37 12.60 7.79
CA PHE A 92 18.78 12.88 7.51
C PHE A 92 19.15 14.34 7.83
N HIS A 93 18.36 15.31 7.38
CA HIS A 93 18.57 16.73 7.67
C HIS A 93 18.53 17.03 9.17
N VAL A 94 17.58 16.47 9.90
CA VAL A 94 17.47 16.63 11.35
C VAL A 94 18.74 16.14 12.06
N ILE A 95 19.24 14.95 11.68
CA ILE A 95 20.46 14.38 12.28
C ILE A 95 21.70 15.24 11.95
N VAL A 96 21.85 15.68 10.70
CA VAL A 96 22.99 16.52 10.27
C VAL A 96 22.97 17.87 11.01
N THR A 97 21.82 18.51 11.07
CA THR A 97 21.63 19.80 11.75
C THR A 97 21.89 19.66 13.26
N GLY A 98 21.31 18.64 13.89
CA GLY A 98 21.52 18.36 15.32
C GLY A 98 23.00 18.14 15.65
N TYR A 99 23.72 17.39 14.79
CA TYR A 99 25.15 17.23 14.97
C TYR A 99 25.93 18.54 14.79
N THR A 100 25.60 19.34 13.77
CA THR A 100 26.30 20.60 13.48
C THR A 100 26.15 21.61 14.60
N VAL A 101 24.95 21.76 15.14
CA VAL A 101 24.65 22.64 16.28
C VAL A 101 25.42 22.20 17.52
N ARG A 102 25.42 20.87 17.81
CA ARG A 102 26.09 20.31 18.99
C ARG A 102 27.61 20.04 18.81
N LYS A 103 28.19 20.41 17.67
CA LYS A 103 29.60 20.14 17.36
C LYS A 103 30.54 20.71 18.44
N LYS A 104 30.24 21.89 18.99
CA LYS A 104 31.04 22.53 20.08
C LYS A 104 30.90 21.72 21.38
N GLU A 105 29.71 21.28 21.75
CA GLU A 105 29.46 20.46 22.94
C GLU A 105 30.21 19.14 22.86
N PHE A 106 30.17 18.49 21.70
CA PHE A 106 30.90 17.24 21.44
C PHE A 106 32.43 17.43 21.54
N SER A 107 32.97 18.57 21.10
CA SER A 107 34.37 18.90 21.25
C SER A 107 34.75 19.06 22.72
N VAL A 108 33.93 19.75 23.50
CA VAL A 108 34.15 19.90 24.94
C VAL A 108 34.11 18.53 25.65
N MET A 109 33.15 17.68 25.35
CA MET A 109 33.05 16.32 25.92
C MET A 109 34.28 15.46 25.59
N GLN A 110 34.82 15.60 24.36
CA GLN A 110 36.06 14.93 23.98
C GLN A 110 37.28 15.43 24.71
N ASN A 111 37.37 16.74 25.00
CA ASN A 111 38.44 17.35 25.77
C ASN A 111 38.42 16.89 27.24
N ILE A 112 37.24 16.58 27.79
CA ILE A 112 37.09 16.03 29.16
C ILE A 112 37.40 14.51 29.21
N GLY A 113 37.71 13.88 28.05
CA GLY A 113 38.14 12.47 28.00
C GLY A 113 37.10 11.52 27.41
N MET A 114 36.00 12.02 26.83
CA MET A 114 35.01 11.17 26.19
C MET A 114 35.57 10.57 24.88
N THR A 115 35.46 9.23 24.76
CA THR A 115 35.96 8.55 23.53
C THR A 115 34.95 8.69 22.38
N THR A 116 35.48 8.69 21.14
CA THR A 116 34.66 8.74 19.93
C THR A 116 33.64 7.59 19.85
N ARG A 117 33.94 6.44 20.48
CA ARG A 117 33.03 5.29 20.56
C ARG A 117 31.81 5.58 21.44
N GLN A 118 32.03 6.25 22.57
CA GLN A 118 30.98 6.66 23.50
C GLN A 118 30.06 7.69 22.86
N LEU A 119 30.61 8.67 22.15
CA LEU A 119 29.84 9.67 21.41
C LEU A 119 28.97 9.02 20.32
N LYS A 120 29.51 8.07 19.54
CA LYS A 120 28.77 7.30 18.55
C LYS A 120 27.64 6.49 19.18
N LYS A 121 27.89 5.88 20.33
CA LYS A 121 26.87 5.12 21.07
C LYS A 121 25.72 6.03 21.51
N MET A 122 26.03 7.22 22.02
CA MET A 122 25.05 8.22 22.45
C MET A 122 24.17 8.66 21.29
N THR A 123 24.74 9.06 20.15
CA THR A 123 23.98 9.47 18.96
C THR A 123 23.11 8.32 18.40
N ARG A 124 23.60 7.08 18.45
CA ARG A 124 22.82 5.91 18.05
C ARG A 124 21.63 5.66 18.98
N MET A 125 21.83 5.77 20.29
CA MET A 125 20.75 5.63 21.27
C MET A 125 19.67 6.71 21.08
N GLU A 126 20.08 7.94 20.79
CA GLU A 126 19.16 9.03 20.44
C GLU A 126 18.31 8.67 19.21
N GLY A 127 18.94 8.17 18.14
CA GLY A 127 18.22 7.72 16.94
C GLY A 127 17.24 6.57 17.20
N ILE A 128 17.63 5.60 18.02
CA ILE A 128 16.74 4.48 18.42
C ILE A 128 15.56 5.01 19.23
N PHE A 129 15.77 5.98 20.12
CA PHE A 129 14.70 6.56 20.94
C PHE A 129 13.67 7.29 20.08
N TYR A 130 14.11 8.09 19.11
CA TYR A 130 13.23 8.69 18.11
C TYR A 130 12.47 7.63 17.31
N GLY A 131 13.15 6.59 16.86
CA GLY A 131 12.52 5.47 16.14
C GLY A 131 11.46 4.76 16.97
N LEU A 132 11.68 4.60 18.27
CA LEU A 132 10.74 3.99 19.18
C LEU A 132 9.48 4.86 19.35
N ILE A 133 9.65 6.17 19.56
CA ILE A 133 8.53 7.12 19.69
C ILE A 133 7.68 7.12 18.42
N VAL A 134 8.32 7.22 17.24
CA VAL A 134 7.63 7.20 15.95
C VAL A 134 6.97 5.84 15.72
N GLY A 135 7.61 4.73 16.09
CA GLY A 135 7.05 3.39 16.01
C GLY A 135 5.77 3.23 16.83
N VAL A 136 5.76 3.70 18.09
CA VAL A 136 4.57 3.70 18.94
C VAL A 136 3.46 4.57 18.32
N LEU A 137 3.81 5.74 17.79
CA LEU A 137 2.86 6.64 17.15
C LEU A 137 2.24 6.02 15.88
N VAL A 138 3.05 5.36 15.05
CA VAL A 138 2.57 4.63 13.86
C VAL A 138 1.66 3.46 14.27
N LEU A 139 1.99 2.73 15.33
CA LEU A 139 1.15 1.64 15.83
C LEU A 139 -0.20 2.14 16.34
N THR A 140 -0.22 3.20 17.14
CA THR A 140 -1.45 3.72 17.76
C THR A 140 -2.34 4.41 16.72
N VAL A 141 -1.80 5.41 16.02
CA VAL A 141 -2.58 6.18 15.03
C VAL A 141 -2.92 5.32 13.82
N GLY A 142 -1.95 4.53 13.31
CA GLY A 142 -2.16 3.63 12.17
C GLY A 142 -3.23 2.58 12.44
N SER A 143 -3.20 1.94 13.61
CA SER A 143 -4.23 0.98 14.01
C SER A 143 -5.58 1.64 14.23
N GLY A 144 -5.61 2.87 14.76
CA GLY A 144 -6.83 3.66 14.91
C GLY A 144 -7.50 3.97 13.57
N VAL A 145 -6.72 4.42 12.58
CA VAL A 145 -7.22 4.68 11.22
C VAL A 145 -7.72 3.40 10.56
N LEU A 146 -6.98 2.30 10.64
CA LEU A 146 -7.41 1.00 10.11
C LEU A 146 -8.72 0.53 10.75
N GLY A 147 -8.85 0.70 12.07
CA GLY A 147 -10.07 0.39 12.80
C GLY A 147 -11.27 1.23 12.33
N ALA A 148 -11.08 2.54 12.17
CA ALA A 148 -12.12 3.43 11.66
C ALA A 148 -12.57 3.04 10.25
N VAL A 149 -11.63 2.76 9.35
CA VAL A 149 -11.92 2.28 7.99
C VAL A 149 -12.68 0.96 8.02
N ALA A 150 -12.27 0.02 8.90
CA ALA A 150 -12.96 -1.27 9.05
C ALA A 150 -14.41 -1.11 9.50
N VAL A 151 -14.70 -0.21 10.44
CA VAL A 151 -16.06 0.09 10.92
C VAL A 151 -16.91 0.66 9.79
N VAL A 152 -16.38 1.65 9.05
CA VAL A 152 -17.10 2.26 7.91
C VAL A 152 -17.35 1.24 6.80
N MET A 153 -16.37 0.39 6.48
CA MET A 153 -16.53 -0.66 5.46
C MET A 153 -17.56 -1.70 5.89
N LYS A 154 -17.56 -2.12 7.15
CA LYS A 154 -18.54 -3.09 7.67
C LYS A 154 -19.97 -2.55 7.61
N SER A 155 -20.17 -1.25 7.80
CA SER A 155 -21.50 -0.63 7.70
C SER A 155 -22.02 -0.51 6.25
N ARG A 156 -21.11 -0.50 5.26
CA ARG A 156 -21.45 -0.34 3.83
C ARG A 156 -21.52 -1.67 3.09
N VAL A 157 -20.75 -2.67 3.51
CA VAL A 157 -20.59 -3.96 2.82
C VAL A 157 -20.83 -5.08 3.82
N GLY A 158 -22.00 -5.71 3.76
CA GLY A 158 -22.47 -6.70 4.74
C GLY A 158 -21.60 -7.97 4.86
N TYR A 159 -20.81 -8.30 3.85
CA TYR A 159 -19.90 -9.46 3.83
C TYR A 159 -18.41 -9.08 4.01
N PHE A 160 -18.11 -7.84 4.46
CA PHE A 160 -16.73 -7.40 4.69
C PHE A 160 -16.10 -8.12 5.87
N ARG A 161 -15.01 -8.84 5.63
CA ARG A 161 -14.20 -9.50 6.66
C ARG A 161 -12.88 -8.74 6.82
N PHE A 162 -12.73 -8.07 7.94
CA PHE A 162 -11.49 -7.38 8.26
C PHE A 162 -10.40 -8.37 8.68
N VAL A 163 -9.26 -8.34 7.98
CA VAL A 163 -8.04 -9.07 8.35
C VAL A 163 -6.96 -8.04 8.65
N TYR A 164 -6.45 -8.07 9.88
CA TYR A 164 -5.42 -7.11 10.30
C TYR A 164 -4.08 -7.40 9.62
N PRO A 165 -3.43 -6.42 8.96
CA PRO A 165 -2.22 -6.62 8.16
C PRO A 165 -0.95 -6.67 9.03
N TRP A 166 -0.78 -7.70 9.84
CA TRP A 166 0.38 -7.86 10.73
C TRP A 166 1.72 -7.91 10.00
N ARG A 167 1.75 -8.56 8.84
CA ARG A 167 2.98 -8.75 8.04
C ARG A 167 3.50 -7.43 7.51
N GLU A 168 2.61 -6.61 6.97
CA GLU A 168 2.91 -5.29 6.43
C GLU A 168 3.36 -4.34 7.54
N LEU A 169 2.72 -4.40 8.68
CA LEU A 169 3.06 -3.59 9.84
C LEU A 169 4.45 -3.90 10.39
N ILE A 170 4.78 -5.19 10.53
CA ILE A 170 6.12 -5.63 10.96
C ILE A 170 7.16 -5.18 9.93
N GLY A 171 6.88 -5.30 8.63
CA GLY A 171 7.75 -4.83 7.56
C GLY A 171 8.06 -3.34 7.67
N VAL A 172 7.05 -2.51 7.88
CA VAL A 172 7.20 -1.06 8.06
C VAL A 172 8.04 -0.74 9.30
N LEU A 173 7.80 -1.41 10.42
CA LEU A 173 8.57 -1.21 11.66
C LEU A 173 10.04 -1.61 11.50
N LEU A 174 10.33 -2.69 10.77
CA LEU A 174 11.70 -3.11 10.47
C LEU A 174 12.43 -2.09 9.58
N ILE A 175 11.77 -1.59 8.54
CA ILE A 175 12.32 -0.55 7.66
C ILE A 175 12.58 0.72 8.46
N LEU A 176 11.62 1.17 9.27
CA LEU A 176 11.75 2.35 10.12
C LEU A 176 12.92 2.21 11.10
N GLY A 177 12.99 1.08 11.83
CA GLY A 177 14.08 0.80 12.76
C GLY A 177 15.44 0.75 12.06
N GLY A 178 15.51 0.13 10.89
CA GLY A 178 16.71 0.10 10.05
C GLY A 178 17.18 1.49 9.64
N LEU A 179 16.28 2.36 9.20
CA LEU A 179 16.58 3.75 8.84
C LEU A 179 17.07 4.56 10.05
N CYS A 180 16.42 4.40 11.22
CA CYS A 180 16.81 5.09 12.45
C CYS A 180 18.22 4.74 12.94
N VAL A 181 18.73 3.56 12.59
CA VAL A 181 20.10 3.14 12.91
C VAL A 181 21.07 3.49 11.78
N ALA A 182 20.68 3.27 10.52
CA ALA A 182 21.58 3.44 9.37
C ALA A 182 21.93 4.89 9.08
N ILE A 183 20.96 5.82 9.22
CA ILE A 183 21.19 7.24 8.92
C ILE A 183 22.20 7.88 9.88
N PRO A 184 22.07 7.78 11.22
CA PRO A 184 23.08 8.31 12.14
C PRO A 184 24.46 7.68 11.93
N GLU A 185 24.52 6.38 11.66
CA GLU A 185 25.77 5.67 11.36
C GLU A 185 26.47 6.24 10.11
N GLY A 186 25.71 6.44 9.02
CA GLY A 186 26.21 6.98 7.77
C GLY A 186 26.71 8.43 7.91
N VAL A 187 25.95 9.27 8.60
CA VAL A 187 26.32 10.66 8.88
C VAL A 187 27.63 10.71 9.70
N PHE A 188 27.71 9.89 10.74
CA PHE A 188 28.91 9.86 11.60
C PHE A 188 30.15 9.38 10.84
N ARG A 189 30.04 8.36 9.98
CA ARG A 189 31.15 7.87 9.14
C ARG A 189 31.64 8.95 8.17
N ARG A 190 30.73 9.68 7.53
CA ARG A 190 31.06 10.74 6.56
C ARG A 190 31.80 11.90 7.23
N MET A 191 31.34 12.32 8.41
CA MET A 191 31.95 13.41 9.15
C MET A 191 33.32 13.05 9.69
N ARG A 192 33.54 11.82 10.11
CA ARG A 192 34.86 11.34 10.54
C ARG A 192 35.86 11.38 9.39
N LYS A 193 35.48 10.92 8.20
CA LYS A 193 36.33 10.96 7.02
C LYS A 193 36.78 12.39 6.65
N ASN A 194 35.88 13.36 6.75
CA ASN A 194 36.22 14.77 6.48
C ASN A 194 37.21 15.32 7.52
N ARG A 195 37.09 14.95 8.80
CA ARG A 195 38.06 15.37 9.83
C ARG A 195 39.47 14.79 9.65
N GLU A 196 39.55 13.57 9.14
CA GLU A 196 40.87 12.94 8.84
C GLU A 196 41.56 13.65 7.68
N ILE A 197 40.80 14.18 6.71
CA ILE A 197 41.32 14.99 5.59
C ILE A 197 41.80 16.35 6.08
N GLU A 198 41.06 17.04 6.97
CA GLU A 198 41.44 18.33 7.55
C GLU A 198 42.68 18.26 8.47
N ARG A 199 43.00 17.08 9.03
CA ARG A 199 44.19 16.86 9.88
C ARG A 199 45.43 16.40 9.11
N GLY A 200 45.23 16.01 7.85
CA GLY A 200 46.30 15.54 6.96
C GLY A 200 46.95 16.66 6.13
N PHE A 201 46.51 17.89 6.32
CA PHE A 201 47.12 19.14 5.91
C PHE A 201 47.59 19.90 7.16
#